data_c920ef67d0859be62ee6d5a415afa6d4
#
_entry.id   c920ef67d0859be62ee6d5a415afa6d4
#
_cell.length_a   1.000
_cell.length_b   1.000
_cell.length_c   1.000
_cell.angle_alpha   90.00
_cell.angle_beta   90.00
_cell.angle_gamma   90.00
#
_symmetry.space_group_name_H-M   'P 1'
#
loop_
_entity.id
_entity.type
_entity.pdbx_description
1 polymer ?
#
loop_
_entity_poly.entity_id
_entity_poly.type
_entity_poly.pdbx_seq_one_letter_code
_entity_poly.pdbx_strand_id
1 'polypeptide(L)'
;MILWVCLDSSLVLADEAAENPKTAAAAQSWLAQIDSGNYAKSWKEASAYFRAALTEKAWTDALNGTRKPLGKLVSRKLTKAQNAQSLPGAPDGNYVVMQFDTSFINKKDAVETVTFVQEKDGKWKAAGYYIK
;
A
#
# COMPACT_ATOMS: atom_id res chain seq x y z
N MET A 1 7.34 -3.28 37.34
CA MET A 1 7.60 -1.88 36.92
C MET A 1 8.26 -1.79 35.56
N ILE A 2 9.39 -2.44 35.40
CA ILE A 2 10.12 -2.44 34.14
C ILE A 2 9.33 -3.08 33.00
N LEU A 3 8.55 -4.12 33.30
CA LEU A 3 7.69 -4.80 32.34
C LEU A 3 6.63 -3.88 31.73
N TRP A 4 6.20 -2.86 32.48
CA TRP A 4 5.25 -1.89 32.02
C TRP A 4 5.78 -1.11 30.83
N VAL A 5 7.04 -0.68 30.91
CA VAL A 5 7.65 0.11 29.83
C VAL A 5 7.76 -0.70 28.54
N CYS A 6 8.09 -1.97 28.64
CA CYS A 6 8.16 -2.86 27.47
C CYS A 6 6.78 -3.07 26.84
N LEU A 7 5.75 -3.23 27.67
CA LEU A 7 4.38 -3.41 27.20
C LEU A 7 3.88 -2.13 26.50
N ASP A 8 4.23 -0.98 27.05
CA ASP A 8 3.84 0.29 26.45
C ASP A 8 4.43 0.46 25.05
N SER A 9 5.70 0.08 24.88
CA SER A 9 6.33 0.13 23.56
C SER A 9 5.66 -0.78 22.55
N SER A 10 5.28 -1.99 22.98
CA SER A 10 4.57 -2.93 22.13
C SER A 10 3.18 -2.43 21.79
N LEU A 11 2.49 -1.78 22.74
CA LEU A 11 1.17 -1.22 22.52
C LEU A 11 1.21 -0.06 21.52
N VAL A 12 2.25 0.78 21.57
CA VAL A 12 2.41 1.89 20.62
C VAL A 12 2.50 1.37 19.19
N LEU A 13 3.26 0.31 18.96
CA LEU A 13 3.36 -0.30 17.62
C LEU A 13 2.04 -0.92 17.18
N ALA A 14 1.34 -1.58 18.10
CA ALA A 14 0.03 -2.16 17.82
C ALA A 14 -1.00 -1.07 17.55
N ASP A 15 -0.95 0.06 18.30
CA ASP A 15 -1.86 1.18 18.12
C ASP A 15 -1.65 1.84 16.76
N GLU A 16 -0.41 2.00 16.32
CA GLU A 16 -0.11 2.59 15.01
C GLU A 16 -0.73 1.74 13.89
N ALA A 17 -0.61 0.43 13.97
CA ALA A 17 -1.25 -0.47 13.02
C ALA A 17 -2.77 -0.45 13.15
N ALA A 18 -3.28 -0.33 14.39
CA ALA A 18 -4.72 -0.33 14.67
C ALA A 18 -5.39 1.00 14.31
N GLU A 19 -4.65 2.12 14.29
CA GLU A 19 -5.20 3.43 13.95
C GLU A 19 -5.66 3.52 12.50
N ASN A 20 -5.21 2.60 11.63
CA ASN A 20 -5.49 2.66 10.20
C ASN A 20 -6.14 1.38 9.66
N PRO A 21 -7.15 0.78 10.34
CA PRO A 21 -7.77 -0.44 9.82
C PRO A 21 -8.51 -0.18 8.51
N LYS A 22 -9.08 1.00 8.33
CA LYS A 22 -9.75 1.38 7.09
C LYS A 22 -8.76 1.52 5.94
N THR A 23 -7.59 2.09 6.21
CA THR A 23 -6.55 2.26 5.21
C THR A 23 -5.97 0.91 4.80
N ALA A 24 -5.73 0.03 5.77
CA ALA A 24 -5.25 -1.32 5.47
C ALA A 24 -6.25 -2.09 4.62
N ALA A 25 -7.54 -1.99 4.95
CA ALA A 25 -8.60 -2.63 4.17
C ALA A 25 -8.69 -2.06 2.75
N ALA A 26 -8.57 -0.74 2.63
CA ALA A 26 -8.56 -0.07 1.32
C ALA A 26 -7.37 -0.52 0.48
N ALA A 27 -6.20 -0.65 1.09
CA ALA A 27 -5.00 -1.12 0.41
C ALA A 27 -5.16 -2.55 -0.09
N GLN A 28 -5.68 -3.44 0.75
CA GLN A 28 -5.90 -4.83 0.36
C GLN A 28 -6.92 -4.94 -0.77
N SER A 29 -7.98 -4.16 -0.72
CA SER A 29 -8.98 -4.12 -1.77
C SER A 29 -8.39 -3.62 -3.10
N TRP A 30 -7.56 -2.59 -3.03
CA TRP A 30 -6.89 -2.06 -4.22
C TRP A 30 -5.89 -3.06 -4.80
N LEU A 31 -5.10 -3.70 -3.95
CA LEU A 31 -4.17 -4.75 -4.37
C LEU A 31 -4.88 -5.93 -5.03
N ALA A 32 -6.09 -6.26 -4.57
CA ALA A 32 -6.88 -7.32 -5.16
C ALA A 32 -7.24 -7.03 -6.63
N GLN A 33 -7.44 -5.76 -6.99
CA GLN A 33 -7.66 -5.39 -8.39
C GLN A 33 -6.42 -5.71 -9.23
N ILE A 34 -5.24 -5.41 -8.69
CA ILE A 34 -3.97 -5.69 -9.35
C ILE A 34 -3.75 -7.20 -9.47
N ASP A 35 -4.01 -7.95 -8.40
CA ASP A 35 -3.88 -9.41 -8.40
C ASP A 35 -4.78 -10.06 -9.45
N SER A 36 -5.95 -9.47 -9.69
CA SER A 36 -6.93 -9.98 -10.67
C SER A 36 -6.65 -9.53 -12.10
N GLY A 37 -5.62 -8.71 -12.31
CA GLY A 37 -5.30 -8.20 -13.64
C GLY A 37 -6.13 -6.97 -14.05
N ASN A 38 -6.92 -6.40 -13.14
CA ASN A 38 -7.75 -5.22 -13.40
C ASN A 38 -6.92 -3.94 -13.25
N TYR A 39 -5.89 -3.81 -14.06
CA TYR A 39 -4.91 -2.73 -13.94
C TYR A 39 -5.52 -1.36 -14.23
N ALA A 40 -6.34 -1.25 -15.27
CA ALA A 40 -7.01 -0.01 -15.60
C ALA A 40 -7.90 0.47 -14.45
N LYS A 41 -8.63 -0.45 -13.84
CA LYS A 41 -9.50 -0.14 -12.71
C LYS A 41 -8.70 0.33 -11.50
N SER A 42 -7.57 -0.30 -11.22
CA SER A 42 -6.69 0.11 -10.12
C SER A 42 -6.19 1.54 -10.32
N TRP A 43 -5.90 1.94 -11.55
CA TRP A 43 -5.52 3.31 -11.86
C TRP A 43 -6.67 4.29 -11.64
N LYS A 44 -7.86 3.94 -12.11
CA LYS A 44 -9.04 4.80 -11.96
C LYS A 44 -9.42 5.02 -10.51
N GLU A 45 -9.18 4.03 -9.66
CA GLU A 45 -9.47 4.09 -8.23
C GLU A 45 -8.34 4.69 -7.40
N ALA A 46 -7.20 4.98 -8.01
CA ALA A 46 -6.07 5.61 -7.34
C ALA A 46 -6.34 7.09 -7.07
N SER A 47 -5.46 7.70 -6.28
CA SER A 47 -5.59 9.12 -5.91
C SER A 47 -5.42 10.03 -7.12
N ALA A 48 -5.91 11.26 -6.98
CA ALA A 48 -5.74 12.29 -8.01
C ALA A 48 -4.25 12.54 -8.28
N TYR A 49 -3.44 12.56 -7.23
CA TYR A 49 -1.99 12.71 -7.36
C TYR A 49 -1.38 11.60 -8.21
N PHE A 50 -1.73 10.36 -7.93
CA PHE A 50 -1.22 9.20 -8.68
C PHE A 50 -1.61 9.28 -10.16
N ARG A 51 -2.88 9.62 -10.44
CA ARG A 51 -3.37 9.71 -11.82
C ARG A 51 -2.78 10.88 -12.58
N ALA A 52 -2.42 11.96 -11.89
CA ALA A 52 -1.74 13.10 -12.50
C ALA A 52 -0.27 12.80 -12.81
N ALA A 53 0.38 12.01 -11.94
CA ALA A 53 1.78 11.68 -12.10
C ALA A 53 2.04 10.58 -13.14
N LEU A 54 1.05 9.75 -13.43
CA LEU A 54 1.22 8.54 -14.22
C LEU A 54 -0.04 8.26 -15.03
N THR A 55 0.10 8.09 -16.34
CA THR A 55 -1.05 7.77 -17.19
C THR A 55 -1.51 6.32 -16.96
N GLU A 56 -2.76 6.05 -17.30
CA GLU A 56 -3.32 4.69 -17.23
C GLU A 56 -2.47 3.71 -18.04
N LYS A 57 -2.05 4.12 -19.25
CA LYS A 57 -1.22 3.28 -20.10
C LYS A 57 0.13 2.97 -19.46
N ALA A 58 0.81 3.99 -18.94
CA ALA A 58 2.11 3.81 -18.29
C ALA A 58 2.00 2.89 -17.08
N TRP A 59 0.95 3.04 -16.29
CA TRP A 59 0.69 2.16 -15.15
C TRP A 59 0.44 0.72 -15.58
N THR A 60 -0.41 0.53 -16.57
CA THR A 60 -0.71 -0.81 -17.11
C THR A 60 0.54 -1.47 -17.68
N ASP A 61 1.34 -0.72 -18.44
CA ASP A 61 2.59 -1.22 -19.01
C ASP A 61 3.58 -1.61 -17.90
N ALA A 62 3.68 -0.80 -16.85
CA ALA A 62 4.55 -1.09 -15.71
C ALA A 62 4.13 -2.38 -15.00
N LEU A 63 2.83 -2.57 -14.77
CA LEU A 63 2.34 -3.78 -14.12
C LEU A 63 2.49 -5.03 -15.01
N ASN A 64 2.34 -4.87 -16.31
CA ASN A 64 2.59 -5.98 -17.24
C ASN A 64 4.06 -6.41 -17.20
N GLY A 65 4.99 -5.50 -16.93
CA GLY A 65 6.40 -5.80 -16.85
C GLY A 65 6.88 -6.25 -15.47
N THR A 66 6.21 -5.83 -14.40
CA THR A 66 6.70 -6.08 -13.03
C THR A 66 5.82 -7.02 -12.22
N ARG A 67 4.50 -6.87 -12.30
CA ARG A 67 3.57 -7.66 -11.48
C ARG A 67 3.13 -8.95 -12.19
N LYS A 68 2.76 -8.83 -13.45
CA LYS A 68 2.23 -9.96 -14.20
C LYS A 68 3.17 -11.17 -14.23
N PRO A 69 4.50 -11.00 -14.43
CA PRO A 69 5.42 -12.15 -14.43
C PRO A 69 5.50 -12.88 -13.10
N LEU A 70 5.11 -12.25 -11.99
CA LEU A 70 5.16 -12.86 -10.67
C LEU A 70 4.07 -13.91 -10.47
N GLY A 71 3.03 -13.89 -11.29
CA GLY A 71 1.97 -14.88 -11.26
C GLY A 71 1.00 -14.66 -10.12
N LYS A 72 0.29 -15.74 -9.76
CA LYS A 72 -0.76 -15.67 -8.74
C LYS A 72 -0.23 -15.32 -7.36
N LEU A 73 -1.03 -14.56 -6.63
CA LEU A 73 -0.81 -14.32 -5.21
C LEU A 73 -0.98 -15.62 -4.44
N VAL A 74 0.00 -15.95 -3.60
CA VAL A 74 -0.07 -17.10 -2.70
C VAL A 74 -0.47 -16.62 -1.30
N SER A 75 0.20 -15.60 -0.79
CA SER A 75 -0.09 -15.04 0.53
C SER A 75 0.38 -13.60 0.63
N ARG A 76 -0.28 -12.83 1.48
CA ARG A 76 0.07 -11.44 1.73
C ARG A 76 -0.22 -11.10 3.18
N LYS A 77 0.75 -10.49 3.86
CA LYS A 77 0.63 -10.13 5.26
C LYS A 77 1.16 -8.71 5.47
N LEU A 78 0.32 -7.87 6.08
CA LEU A 78 0.74 -6.52 6.49
C LEU A 78 1.75 -6.64 7.63
N THR A 79 2.94 -6.08 7.44
CA THR A 79 4.01 -6.13 8.44
C THR A 79 4.33 -4.77 9.01
N LYS A 80 4.01 -3.69 8.31
CA LYS A 80 4.33 -2.34 8.77
C LYS A 80 3.33 -1.36 8.19
N ALA A 81 2.90 -0.41 9.01
CA ALA A 81 2.10 0.72 8.60
C ALA A 81 2.62 1.95 9.33
N GLN A 82 2.88 3.01 8.60
CA GLN A 82 3.47 4.23 9.15
C GLN A 82 2.79 5.45 8.57
N ASN A 83 2.33 6.35 9.46
CA ASN A 83 1.76 7.63 9.07
C ASN A 83 2.86 8.60 8.66
N ALA A 84 2.58 9.42 7.66
CA ALA A 84 3.48 10.49 7.24
C ALA A 84 2.64 11.68 6.76
N GLN A 85 3.13 12.90 7.01
CA GLN A 85 2.48 14.12 6.54
C GLN A 85 3.23 14.75 5.38
N SER A 86 4.43 14.31 5.12
CA SER A 86 5.20 14.70 3.95
C SER A 86 6.02 13.51 3.45
N LEU A 87 6.15 13.43 2.14
CA LEU A 87 6.97 12.42 1.47
C LEU A 87 7.76 13.09 0.37
N PRO A 88 9.01 12.66 0.11
CA PRO A 88 9.82 13.25 -0.95
C PRO A 88 9.12 13.21 -2.30
N GLY A 89 9.04 14.35 -2.96
CA GLY A 89 8.45 14.44 -4.30
C GLY A 89 6.94 14.47 -4.35
N ALA A 90 6.25 14.48 -3.22
CA ALA A 90 4.79 14.49 -3.14
C ALA A 90 4.30 15.73 -2.39
N PRO A 91 3.06 16.20 -2.65
CA PRO A 91 2.46 17.28 -1.86
C PRO A 91 2.30 16.87 -0.41
N ASP A 92 2.31 17.84 0.50
CA ASP A 92 1.99 17.57 1.89
C ASP A 92 0.54 17.06 2.01
N GLY A 93 0.33 16.16 2.95
CA GLY A 93 -1.00 15.58 3.17
C GLY A 93 -0.94 14.49 4.23
N ASN A 94 -2.01 13.73 4.33
CA ASN A 94 -2.05 12.58 5.23
C ASN A 94 -1.78 11.32 4.42
N TYR A 95 -0.66 10.67 4.72
CA TYR A 95 -0.22 9.46 4.04
C TYR A 95 -0.11 8.31 5.03
N VAL A 96 -0.32 7.11 4.54
CA VAL A 96 0.05 5.88 5.25
C VAL A 96 0.90 5.05 4.30
N VAL A 97 2.11 4.72 4.74
CA VAL A 97 3.03 3.86 4.00
C VAL A 97 2.95 2.48 4.63
N MET A 98 2.56 1.49 3.84
CA MET A 98 2.35 0.13 4.30
C MET A 98 3.31 -0.82 3.60
N GLN A 99 3.82 -1.79 4.35
CA GLN A 99 4.62 -2.86 3.79
C GLN A 99 3.92 -4.19 4.03
N PHE A 100 3.91 -5.02 2.99
CA PHE A 100 3.34 -6.36 3.04
C PHE A 100 4.43 -7.36 2.68
N ASP A 101 4.58 -8.37 3.51
CA ASP A 101 5.33 -9.56 3.12
C ASP A 101 4.41 -10.38 2.23
N THR A 102 4.86 -10.61 1.00
CA THR A 102 4.02 -11.20 -0.03
C THR A 102 4.73 -12.36 -0.69
N SER A 103 3.98 -13.39 -0.99
CA SER A 103 4.47 -14.53 -1.78
C SER A 103 3.62 -14.63 -3.03
N PHE A 104 4.30 -14.64 -4.17
CA PHE A 104 3.69 -14.92 -5.47
C PHE A 104 4.20 -16.28 -5.96
N ILE A 105 3.46 -16.90 -6.86
CA ILE A 105 3.85 -18.23 -7.36
C ILE A 105 5.26 -18.23 -7.97
N ASN A 106 5.66 -17.15 -8.61
CA ASN A 106 6.97 -17.02 -9.25
C ASN A 106 7.96 -16.14 -8.47
N LYS A 107 7.58 -15.65 -7.29
CA LYS A 107 8.46 -14.90 -6.40
C LYS A 107 7.98 -15.08 -4.97
N LYS A 108 8.61 -16.02 -4.25
CA LYS A 108 8.15 -16.41 -2.92
C LYS A 108 8.43 -15.37 -1.86
N ASP A 109 9.52 -14.63 -1.99
CA ASP A 109 9.94 -13.62 -1.02
C ASP A 109 9.87 -12.25 -1.65
N ALA A 110 8.73 -11.60 -1.52
CA ALA A 110 8.53 -10.25 -2.03
C ALA A 110 8.07 -9.33 -0.92
N VAL A 111 8.42 -8.04 -1.05
CA VAL A 111 7.92 -6.99 -0.19
C VAL A 111 7.20 -5.99 -1.07
N GLU A 112 5.93 -5.77 -0.80
CA GLU A 112 5.15 -4.74 -1.46
C GLU A 112 5.06 -3.53 -0.55
N THR A 113 5.47 -2.36 -1.07
CA THR A 113 5.30 -1.09 -0.37
C THR A 113 4.17 -0.33 -1.05
N VAL A 114 3.14 -0.02 -0.30
CA VAL A 114 1.93 0.63 -0.81
C VAL A 114 1.72 1.90 -0.01
N THR A 115 1.60 3.02 -0.71
CA THR A 115 1.32 4.30 -0.07
C THR A 115 -0.10 4.72 -0.41
N PHE A 116 -0.86 5.07 0.62
CA PHE A 116 -2.20 5.64 0.47
C PHE A 116 -2.21 7.06 0.98
N VAL A 117 -3.03 7.90 0.35
CA VAL A 117 -3.23 9.30 0.74
C VAL A 117 -4.72 9.52 1.01
N GLN A 118 -5.00 10.34 2.01
CA GLN A 118 -6.38 10.75 2.29
C GLN A 118 -6.76 11.90 1.38
N GLU A 119 -7.81 11.67 0.60
CA GLU A 119 -8.37 12.70 -0.30
C GLU A 119 -9.21 13.69 0.50
N LYS A 120 -9.60 14.79 -0.14
CA LYS A 120 -10.39 15.85 0.50
C LYS A 120 -11.72 15.36 1.05
N ASP A 121 -12.31 14.33 0.43
CA ASP A 121 -13.56 13.72 0.88
C ASP A 121 -13.37 12.74 2.05
N GLY A 122 -12.14 12.60 2.55
CA GLY A 122 -11.80 11.70 3.64
C GLY A 122 -11.49 10.28 3.21
N LYS A 123 -11.64 9.94 1.94
CA LYS A 123 -11.36 8.59 1.46
C LYS A 123 -9.87 8.39 1.24
N TRP A 124 -9.40 7.20 1.55
CA TRP A 124 -8.02 6.80 1.35
C TRP A 124 -7.85 6.15 -0.02
N LYS A 125 -6.89 6.63 -0.81
CA LYS A 125 -6.65 6.14 -2.15
C LYS A 125 -5.16 5.95 -2.41
N ALA A 126 -4.84 5.05 -3.32
CA ALA A 126 -3.46 4.71 -3.64
C ALA A 126 -2.68 5.90 -4.21
N ALA A 127 -1.50 6.13 -3.67
CA ALA A 127 -0.58 7.17 -4.11
C ALA A 127 0.75 6.60 -4.60
N GLY A 128 1.05 5.33 -4.31
CA GLY A 128 2.26 4.68 -4.76
C GLY A 128 2.24 3.18 -4.53
N TYR A 129 3.03 2.47 -5.33
CA TYR A 129 3.16 1.02 -5.24
C TYR A 129 4.54 0.62 -5.72
N TYR A 130 5.18 -0.27 -4.96
CA TYR A 130 6.52 -0.73 -5.25
C TYR A 130 6.67 -2.19 -4.82
N ILE A 131 7.27 -3.01 -5.67
CA ILE A 131 7.58 -4.41 -5.37
C ILE A 131 9.09 -4.59 -5.35
N LYS A 132 9.57 -5.23 -4.29
CA LYS A 132 10.98 -5.55 -4.18
C LYS A 132 11.19 -7.05 -3.99
#